data_4b6c8c38f756e8164e63ac082bd2aec9
#
_entry.id   4b6c8c38f756e8164e63ac082bd2aec9
#
_cell.length_a   1.000
_cell.length_b   1.000
_cell.length_c   1.000
_cell.angle_alpha   90.00
_cell.angle_beta   90.00
_cell.angle_gamma   90.00
#
_symmetry.space_group_name_H-M   'P 1'
#
loop_
_entity.id
_entity.type
_entity.pdbx_description
1 polymer ?
#
loop_
_entity_poly.entity_id
_entity_poly.type
_entity_poly.pdbx_seq_one_letter_code
_entity_poly.pdbx_strand_id
1 'polypeptide(L)' 'MTHEQILAEFKHRSEVLWKASKNPKTTNPIDLAELKAKARAYDEVIDFLEGNAEWV' A
#
# COMPACT_ATOMS: atom_id res chain seq x y z
N MET A 1 2.36 15.29 -12.95
CA MET A 1 1.48 14.11 -12.88
C MET A 1 0.07 14.54 -12.50
N THR A 2 -0.92 13.94 -13.11
CA THR A 2 -2.31 14.19 -12.73
C THR A 2 -2.64 13.45 -11.44
N HIS A 3 -3.73 13.85 -10.79
CA HIS A 3 -4.26 13.17 -9.60
C HIS A 3 -4.51 11.68 -9.89
N GLU A 4 -5.08 11.37 -11.05
CA GLU A 4 -5.36 9.99 -11.46
C GLU A 4 -4.08 9.16 -11.63
N GLN A 5 -3.02 9.76 -12.17
CA GLN A 5 -1.74 9.09 -12.34
C GLN A 5 -1.09 8.78 -10.98
N ILE A 6 -1.16 9.73 -10.05
CA ILE A 6 -0.64 9.54 -8.69
C ILE A 6 -1.40 8.41 -7.99
N LEU A 7 -2.72 8.44 -8.08
CA LEU A 7 -3.57 7.41 -7.48
C LEU A 7 -3.27 6.03 -8.05
N ALA A 8 -3.15 5.91 -9.38
CA ALA A 8 -2.82 4.65 -10.04
C ALA A 8 -1.46 4.11 -9.59
N GLU A 9 -0.47 4.98 -9.46
CA GLU A 9 0.86 4.59 -8.99
C GLU A 9 0.82 4.05 -7.57
N PHE A 10 0.13 4.72 -6.65
CA PHE A 10 0.02 4.24 -5.28
C PHE A 10 -0.75 2.93 -5.18
N LYS A 11 -1.81 2.77 -5.96
CA LYS A 11 -2.56 1.50 -6.03
C LYS A 11 -1.67 0.35 -6.49
N HIS A 12 -0.85 0.59 -7.50
CA HIS A 12 0.08 -0.40 -8.01
C HIS A 12 1.11 -0.80 -6.95
N ARG A 13 1.69 0.18 -6.28
CA ARG A 13 2.69 -0.07 -5.22
C ARG A 13 2.10 -0.84 -4.05
N SER A 14 0.89 -0.47 -3.63
CA SER A 14 0.18 -1.19 -2.57
C SER A 14 -0.04 -2.65 -2.96
N GLU A 15 -0.52 -2.90 -4.17
CA GLU A 15 -0.76 -4.25 -4.67
C GLU A 15 0.52 -5.08 -4.67
N VAL A 16 1.63 -4.52 -5.15
CA VAL A 16 2.93 -5.22 -5.18
C VAL A 16 3.35 -5.61 -3.77
N LEU A 17 3.21 -4.69 -2.81
CA LEU A 17 3.58 -4.95 -1.42
C LEU A 17 2.72 -6.04 -0.79
N TRP A 18 1.40 -6.01 -1.01
CA TRP A 18 0.51 -7.06 -0.50
C TRP A 18 0.81 -8.41 -1.11
N LYS A 19 1.10 -8.47 -2.41
CA LYS A 19 1.52 -9.71 -3.08
C LYS A 19 2.82 -10.24 -2.49
N ALA A 20 3.79 -9.35 -2.27
CA ALA A 20 5.07 -9.73 -1.67
C ALA A 20 4.88 -10.30 -0.26
N SER A 21 3.97 -9.73 0.53
CA SER A 21 3.68 -10.20 1.88
C SER A 21 3.06 -11.61 1.89
N LYS A 22 2.39 -11.99 0.80
CA LYS A 22 1.75 -13.30 0.66
C LYS A 22 2.65 -14.33 -0.01
N ASN A 23 3.85 -13.93 -0.43
CA ASN A 23 4.79 -14.84 -1.07
C ASN A 23 5.27 -15.90 -0.08
N PRO A 24 5.16 -17.21 -0.40
CA PRO A 24 5.61 -18.26 0.52
C PRO A 24 7.11 -18.23 0.82
N LYS A 25 7.90 -17.52 0.02
CA LYS A 25 9.33 -17.33 0.26
C LYS A 25 9.61 -16.25 1.30
N THR A 26 8.64 -15.39 1.59
CA THR A 26 8.77 -14.34 2.60
C THR A 26 8.39 -14.91 3.96
N THR A 27 9.38 -15.49 4.65
CA THR A 27 9.16 -16.19 5.92
C THR A 27 9.63 -15.42 7.13
N ASN A 28 10.46 -14.40 6.95
CA ASN A 28 10.98 -13.61 8.06
C ASN A 28 9.87 -12.71 8.64
N PRO A 29 9.53 -12.85 9.94
CA PRO A 29 8.46 -12.03 10.54
C PRO A 29 8.71 -10.53 10.48
N ILE A 30 9.99 -10.11 10.56
CA ILE A 30 10.34 -8.68 10.49
C ILE A 30 10.05 -8.15 9.08
N ASP A 31 10.44 -8.88 8.05
CA ASP A 31 10.19 -8.49 6.66
C ASP A 31 8.69 -8.44 6.36
N LEU A 32 7.94 -9.42 6.86
CA LEU A 32 6.49 -9.43 6.71
C LEU A 32 5.85 -8.22 7.37
N ALA A 33 6.28 -7.87 8.58
CA ALA A 33 5.76 -6.72 9.30
C ALA A 33 6.04 -5.41 8.54
N GLU A 34 7.26 -5.28 7.99
CA GLU A 34 7.64 -4.10 7.20
C GLU A 34 6.80 -3.99 5.92
N LEU A 35 6.63 -5.09 5.19
CA LEU A 35 5.83 -5.11 3.97
C LEU A 35 4.38 -4.71 4.24
N LYS A 36 3.79 -5.28 5.29
CA LYS A 36 2.42 -4.96 5.68
C LYS A 36 2.27 -3.51 6.14
N ALA A 37 3.25 -3.00 6.90
CA ALA A 37 3.24 -1.61 7.35
C ALA A 37 3.30 -0.65 6.17
N LYS A 38 4.18 -0.90 5.21
CA LYS A 38 4.29 -0.09 3.99
C LYS A 38 3.02 -0.15 3.16
N ALA A 39 2.44 -1.34 3.01
CA ALA A 39 1.20 -1.52 2.25
C ALA A 39 0.05 -0.74 2.89
N ARG A 40 -0.07 -0.78 4.22
CA ARG A 40 -1.09 0.00 4.94
C ARG A 40 -0.89 1.50 4.77
N ALA A 41 0.36 1.97 4.80
CA ALA A 41 0.65 3.38 4.59
C ALA A 41 0.21 3.82 3.18
N TYR A 42 0.48 3.02 2.16
CA TYR A 42 0.00 3.31 0.81
C TYR A 42 -1.52 3.30 0.73
N ASP A 43 -2.17 2.34 1.40
CA ASP A 43 -3.64 2.26 1.41
C ASP A 43 -4.26 3.50 2.08
N GLU A 44 -3.65 4.02 3.15
CA GLU A 44 -4.09 5.26 3.79
C GLU A 44 -3.99 6.45 2.84
N VAL A 45 -2.89 6.55 2.08
CA VAL A 45 -2.72 7.61 1.09
C VAL A 45 -3.75 7.47 -0.03
N ILE A 46 -4.01 6.24 -0.49
CA ILE A 46 -5.02 5.97 -1.51
C ILE A 46 -6.40 6.43 -1.03
N ASP A 47 -6.79 6.07 0.18
CA ASP A 47 -8.06 6.48 0.76
C ASP A 47 -8.19 8.00 0.83
N PHE A 48 -7.12 8.67 1.22
CA PHE A 48 -7.08 10.14 1.25
C PHE A 48 -7.26 10.73 -0.15
N LEU A 49 -6.55 10.19 -1.13
CA LEU A 49 -6.63 10.68 -2.52
C LEU A 49 -7.99 10.41 -3.14
N GLU A 50 -8.65 9.35 -2.75
CA GLU A 50 -10.01 9.04 -3.21
C GLU A 50 -11.10 9.82 -2.44
N GLY A 51 -10.70 10.53 -1.38
CA GLY A 51 -11.64 11.27 -0.55
C GLY A 51 -12.47 10.42 0.39
N ASN A 52 -12.06 9.18 0.63
CA ASN A 52 -12.77 8.23 1.49
C ASN A 52 -12.31 8.25 2.95
N ALA A 53 -11.16 8.86 3.22
CA ALA A 53 -10.63 8.92 4.58
C ALA A 53 -11.28 10.06 5.37
N GLU A 54 -11.69 9.74 6.59
CA GLU A 54 -12.18 10.75 7.54
C GLU A 54 -10.99 11.27 8.34
N TRP A 55 -10.45 12.37 7.89
CA TRP A 55 -9.34 13.05 8.58
C TRP A 55 -9.95 14.07 9.52
N VAL A 56 -10.04 13.70 10.75
CA VAL A 56 -10.56 14.59 11.80
C VAL A 56 -9.40 15.16 12.59
#